data_c785389208778a1619900aef50d2c837
#
_entry.id   c785389208778a1619900aef50d2c837
#
_cell.length_a   1.000
_cell.length_b   1.000
_cell.length_c   1.000
_cell.angle_alpha   90.00
_cell.angle_beta   90.00
_cell.angle_gamma   90.00
#
_symmetry.space_group_name_H-M   'P 1'
#
loop_
_entity.id
_entity.type
_entity.pdbx_description
1 polymer ?
#
loop_
_entity_poly.entity_id
_entity_poly.type
_entity_poly.pdbx_seq_one_letter_code
_entity_poly.pdbx_strand_id
1 'polypeptide(L)'
;MATEFELKYAATAANLEAIRAAVPGQYETISMETTYYDTPGHDLSARKWTLRRRLENGVSVCTLKTPASGSSRNEWEVECDSIETAIPELCKLSGLALLAELTAAGVKSVCGARFTRLACRVAPEGAEAEIALDAGVLFGGGRELAFAEVEVELKSGSEAAVVAWAQDLQRRFDLKPEPKSKFRRALDLAKGE
;
A
#
# COMPACT_ATOMS: atom_id res chain seq x y z
N MET A 1 -16.61 1.35 -3.37
CA MET A 1 -15.55 0.69 -4.17
C MET A 1 -14.76 1.79 -4.85
N ALA A 2 -13.54 1.99 -4.48
CA ALA A 2 -12.59 2.86 -5.16
C ALA A 2 -11.67 2.00 -6.03
N THR A 3 -11.35 2.48 -7.22
CA THR A 3 -10.29 1.90 -8.05
C THR A 3 -9.05 2.76 -7.80
N GLU A 4 -8.03 2.16 -7.22
CA GLU A 4 -6.76 2.82 -6.91
C GLU A 4 -5.81 2.69 -8.11
N PHE A 5 -5.27 3.83 -8.57
CA PHE A 5 -4.17 3.88 -9.51
C PHE A 5 -2.98 4.53 -8.83
N GLU A 6 -1.88 3.78 -8.69
CA GLU A 6 -0.65 4.26 -8.06
C GLU A 6 0.59 3.87 -8.88
N LEU A 7 1.60 4.72 -8.82
CA LEU A 7 2.95 4.47 -9.31
C LEU A 7 3.90 4.41 -8.12
N LYS A 8 4.83 3.45 -8.12
CA LYS A 8 5.78 3.24 -7.02
C LYS A 8 7.21 3.20 -7.51
N TYR A 9 8.08 3.80 -6.71
CA TYR A 9 9.50 3.87 -6.98
C TYR A 9 10.30 3.53 -5.72
N ALA A 10 11.30 2.66 -5.86
CA ALA A 10 12.31 2.48 -4.84
C ALA A 10 13.15 3.77 -4.72
N ALA A 11 13.46 4.14 -3.50
CA ALA A 11 14.17 5.37 -3.18
C ALA A 11 15.23 5.13 -2.09
N THR A 12 16.05 6.14 -1.84
CA THR A 12 16.94 6.26 -0.69
C THR A 12 16.42 7.35 0.25
N ALA A 13 16.91 7.40 1.48
CA ALA A 13 16.61 8.50 2.39
C ALA A 13 16.96 9.87 1.77
N ALA A 14 18.09 9.95 1.08
CA ALA A 14 18.50 11.18 0.37
C ALA A 14 17.53 11.58 -0.75
N ASN A 15 16.98 10.60 -1.49
CA ASN A 15 15.93 10.88 -2.48
C ASN A 15 14.69 11.47 -1.81
N LEU A 16 14.22 10.89 -0.68
CA LEU A 16 13.03 11.38 0.01
C LEU A 16 13.21 12.82 0.51
N GLU A 17 14.37 13.15 1.08
CA GLU A 17 14.69 14.52 1.51
C GLU A 17 14.74 15.50 0.33
N ALA A 18 15.39 15.12 -0.77
CA ALA A 18 15.49 15.95 -1.97
C ALA A 18 14.11 16.18 -2.62
N ILE A 19 13.26 15.15 -2.69
CA ILE A 19 11.90 15.27 -3.22
C ILE A 19 11.06 16.17 -2.32
N ARG A 20 11.11 15.97 -1.00
CA ARG A 20 10.41 16.82 -0.03
C ARG A 20 10.76 18.29 -0.18
N ALA A 21 12.03 18.59 -0.43
CA ALA A 21 12.50 19.97 -0.65
C ALA A 21 12.07 20.55 -1.99
N ALA A 22 11.94 19.71 -3.03
CA ALA A 22 11.65 20.13 -4.40
C ALA A 22 10.16 20.16 -4.75
N VAL A 23 9.34 19.38 -4.07
CA VAL A 23 7.87 19.33 -4.26
C VAL A 23 7.22 20.19 -3.18
N PRO A 24 6.73 21.39 -3.53
CA PRO A 24 6.11 22.28 -2.55
C PRO A 24 4.76 21.73 -2.10
N GLY A 25 4.43 21.98 -0.84
CA GLY A 25 3.15 21.61 -0.25
C GLY A 25 3.24 21.38 1.24
N GLN A 26 2.10 21.11 1.84
CA GLN A 26 2.01 20.74 3.25
C GLN A 26 2.07 19.22 3.39
N TYR A 27 3.15 18.73 3.97
CA TYR A 27 3.32 17.32 4.26
C TYR A 27 2.71 16.96 5.61
N GLU A 28 1.82 15.99 5.59
CA GLU A 28 1.31 15.34 6.78
C GLU A 28 2.24 14.16 7.14
N THR A 29 2.56 14.04 8.42
CA THR A 29 3.35 12.90 8.93
C THR A 29 2.41 11.86 9.52
N ILE A 30 2.46 10.63 8.98
CA ILE A 30 1.59 9.54 9.39
C ILE A 30 2.46 8.36 9.83
N SER A 31 2.25 7.92 11.08
CA SER A 31 2.86 6.68 11.57
C SER A 31 2.03 5.49 11.08
N MET A 32 2.68 4.56 10.40
CA MET A 32 2.06 3.39 9.79
C MET A 32 2.58 2.10 10.39
N GLU A 33 1.67 1.28 10.94
CA GLU A 33 1.98 -0.10 11.33
C GLU A 33 0.99 -1.02 10.64
N THR A 34 1.49 -1.85 9.73
CA THR A 34 0.67 -2.74 8.89
C THR A 34 0.99 -4.19 9.18
N THR A 35 -0.05 -4.98 9.48
CA THR A 35 0.01 -6.44 9.53
C THR A 35 -0.78 -7.02 8.36
N TYR A 36 -0.16 -7.94 7.63
CA TYR A 36 -0.78 -8.67 6.53
C TYR A 36 -1.20 -10.06 7.00
N TYR A 37 -2.37 -10.47 6.53
CA TYR A 37 -3.00 -11.73 6.91
C TYR A 37 -3.25 -12.62 5.71
N ASP A 38 -3.13 -13.92 5.91
CA ASP A 38 -3.50 -14.93 4.93
C ASP A 38 -4.09 -16.16 5.62
N THR A 39 -4.75 -17.01 4.85
CA THR A 39 -5.18 -18.33 5.33
C THR A 39 -3.97 -19.23 5.62
N PRO A 40 -4.11 -20.31 6.40
CA PRO A 40 -3.03 -21.29 6.57
C PRO A 40 -2.50 -21.84 5.24
N GLY A 41 -3.35 -21.95 4.22
CA GLY A 41 -3.02 -22.43 2.88
C GLY A 41 -2.50 -21.35 1.92
N HIS A 42 -2.37 -20.09 2.37
CA HIS A 42 -1.98 -18.97 1.51
C HIS A 42 -2.94 -18.68 0.34
N ASP A 43 -4.23 -18.93 0.55
CA ASP A 43 -5.26 -18.84 -0.50
C ASP A 43 -5.51 -17.43 -1.00
N LEU A 44 -5.34 -16.41 -0.12
CA LEU A 44 -5.50 -15.01 -0.50
C LEU A 44 -4.34 -14.55 -1.37
N SER A 45 -3.10 -14.78 -0.94
CA SER A 45 -1.92 -14.40 -1.71
C SER A 45 -1.81 -15.14 -3.04
N ALA A 46 -2.22 -16.41 -3.11
CA ALA A 46 -2.30 -17.18 -4.35
C ALA A 46 -3.23 -16.51 -5.40
N ARG A 47 -4.27 -15.81 -4.93
CA ARG A 47 -5.20 -15.03 -5.76
C ARG A 47 -4.77 -13.58 -5.98
N LYS A 48 -3.59 -13.20 -5.49
CA LYS A 48 -3.09 -11.81 -5.45
C LYS A 48 -4.01 -10.88 -4.65
N TRP A 49 -4.78 -11.43 -3.72
CA TRP A 49 -5.56 -10.65 -2.76
C TRP A 49 -4.66 -10.25 -1.59
N THR A 50 -4.92 -9.05 -1.06
CA THR A 50 -4.22 -8.56 0.13
C THR A 50 -5.27 -8.26 1.19
N LEU A 51 -5.14 -8.92 2.34
CA LEU A 51 -5.92 -8.64 3.54
C LEU A 51 -4.97 -8.07 4.59
N ARG A 52 -5.25 -6.87 5.09
CA ARG A 52 -4.39 -6.20 6.06
C ARG A 52 -5.19 -5.49 7.14
N ARG A 53 -4.56 -5.34 8.29
CA ARG A 53 -4.91 -4.35 9.31
C ARG A 53 -3.77 -3.35 9.40
N ARG A 54 -4.09 -2.07 9.40
CA ARG A 54 -3.13 -0.97 9.48
C ARG A 54 -3.52 -0.03 10.62
N LEU A 55 -2.56 0.35 11.42
CA LEU A 55 -2.67 1.49 12.33
C LEU A 55 -2.12 2.72 11.62
N GLU A 56 -2.95 3.75 11.48
CA GLU A 56 -2.62 5.06 10.91
C GLU A 56 -2.74 6.10 12.03
N ASN A 57 -1.62 6.55 12.58
CA ASN A 57 -1.60 7.39 13.79
C ASN A 57 -2.44 6.80 14.94
N GLY A 58 -2.48 5.46 15.08
CA GLY A 58 -3.26 4.76 16.09
C GLY A 58 -4.70 4.41 15.70
N VAL A 59 -5.24 4.94 14.61
CA VAL A 59 -6.54 4.50 14.06
C VAL A 59 -6.39 3.19 13.31
N SER A 60 -7.22 2.21 13.66
CA SER A 60 -7.15 0.87 13.06
C SER A 60 -8.06 0.76 11.84
N VAL A 61 -7.45 0.51 10.67
CA VAL A 61 -8.15 0.33 9.38
C VAL A 61 -7.82 -1.06 8.82
N CYS A 62 -8.86 -1.83 8.54
CA CYS A 62 -8.77 -3.12 7.87
C CYS A 62 -9.13 -2.98 6.39
N THR A 63 -8.29 -3.54 5.52
CA THR A 63 -8.40 -3.36 4.06
C THR A 63 -8.36 -4.70 3.35
N LEU A 64 -9.26 -4.88 2.37
CA LEU A 64 -9.16 -5.91 1.34
C LEU A 64 -8.82 -5.25 0.01
N LYS A 65 -7.74 -5.71 -0.65
CA LYS A 65 -7.40 -5.33 -2.03
C LYS A 65 -7.46 -6.56 -2.93
N THR A 66 -8.08 -6.43 -4.09
CA THR A 66 -8.12 -7.48 -5.13
C THR A 66 -7.66 -6.94 -6.47
N PRO A 67 -7.20 -7.80 -7.39
CA PRO A 67 -6.87 -7.36 -8.74
C PRO A 67 -8.08 -6.73 -9.44
N ALA A 68 -7.83 -5.68 -10.22
CA ALA A 68 -8.76 -5.07 -11.17
C ALA A 68 -8.15 -5.12 -12.58
N SER A 69 -8.61 -4.30 -13.51
CA SER A 69 -8.02 -4.24 -14.86
C SER A 69 -6.66 -3.54 -14.86
N GLY A 70 -5.72 -4.05 -15.62
CA GLY A 70 -4.37 -3.46 -15.75
C GLY A 70 -3.59 -3.47 -14.43
N SER A 71 -3.05 -2.32 -14.04
CA SER A 71 -2.32 -2.12 -12.78
C SER A 71 -3.22 -1.70 -11.61
N SER A 72 -4.50 -1.43 -11.87
CA SER A 72 -5.45 -0.97 -10.86
C SER A 72 -5.87 -2.08 -9.91
N ARG A 73 -6.34 -1.70 -8.71
CA ARG A 73 -6.86 -2.62 -7.69
C ARG A 73 -8.20 -2.13 -7.18
N ASN A 74 -9.09 -3.08 -6.91
CA ASN A 74 -10.27 -2.79 -6.13
C ASN A 74 -9.88 -2.75 -4.66
N GLU A 75 -10.41 -1.79 -3.91
CA GLU A 75 -10.14 -1.60 -2.50
C GLU A 75 -11.41 -1.38 -1.70
N TRP A 76 -11.49 -2.03 -0.55
CA TRP A 76 -12.54 -1.87 0.46
C TRP A 76 -11.89 -1.74 1.83
N GLU A 77 -12.34 -0.76 2.58
CA GLU A 77 -11.81 -0.45 3.90
C GLU A 77 -12.92 -0.36 4.94
N VAL A 78 -12.56 -0.70 6.15
CA VAL A 78 -13.42 -0.56 7.34
C VAL A 78 -12.55 -0.23 8.56
N GLU A 79 -12.96 0.77 9.34
CA GLU A 79 -12.36 1.00 10.65
C GLU A 79 -12.78 -0.12 11.60
N CYS A 80 -11.81 -0.88 12.06
CA CYS A 80 -12.05 -2.04 12.91
C CYS A 80 -10.78 -2.45 13.66
N ASP A 81 -10.93 -2.82 14.94
CA ASP A 81 -9.79 -3.14 15.81
C ASP A 81 -9.18 -4.51 15.57
N SER A 82 -9.90 -5.42 14.91
CA SER A 82 -9.36 -6.74 14.57
C SER A 82 -9.74 -7.17 13.16
N ILE A 83 -8.87 -8.00 12.56
CA ILE A 83 -9.11 -8.50 11.21
C ILE A 83 -10.27 -9.51 11.18
N GLU A 84 -10.46 -10.27 12.25
CA GLU A 84 -11.50 -11.27 12.37
C GLU A 84 -12.89 -10.62 12.34
N THR A 85 -13.05 -9.49 13.04
CA THR A 85 -14.31 -8.73 13.04
C THR A 85 -14.49 -7.90 11.77
N ALA A 86 -13.41 -7.54 11.09
CA ALA A 86 -13.46 -6.80 9.83
C ALA A 86 -13.87 -7.67 8.63
N ILE A 87 -13.54 -8.97 8.61
CA ILE A 87 -13.81 -9.87 7.48
C ILE A 87 -15.31 -9.89 7.08
N PRO A 88 -16.28 -10.06 8.00
CA PRO A 88 -17.71 -10.01 7.64
C PRO A 88 -18.13 -8.69 7.00
N GLU A 89 -17.65 -7.57 7.50
CA GLU A 89 -17.95 -6.25 6.93
C GLU A 89 -17.30 -6.05 5.56
N LEU A 90 -16.05 -6.50 5.38
CA LEU A 90 -15.38 -6.50 4.08
C LEU A 90 -16.08 -7.40 3.06
N CYS A 91 -16.60 -8.56 3.47
CA CYS A 91 -17.44 -9.42 2.61
C CYS A 91 -18.70 -8.68 2.15
N LYS A 92 -19.38 -8.01 3.08
CA LYS A 92 -20.59 -7.24 2.78
C LYS A 92 -20.32 -6.06 1.85
N LEU A 93 -19.26 -5.28 2.13
CA LEU A 93 -18.88 -4.12 1.32
C LEU A 93 -18.42 -4.50 -0.09
N SER A 94 -17.66 -5.59 -0.19
CA SER A 94 -17.12 -6.06 -1.48
C SER A 94 -18.12 -6.87 -2.31
N GLY A 95 -19.10 -7.50 -1.67
CA GLY A 95 -19.97 -8.50 -2.31
C GLY A 95 -19.26 -9.82 -2.64
N LEU A 96 -18.04 -10.04 -2.15
CA LEU A 96 -17.21 -11.21 -2.44
C LEU A 96 -17.47 -12.33 -1.43
N ALA A 97 -18.47 -13.17 -1.69
CA ALA A 97 -18.78 -14.35 -0.85
C ALA A 97 -17.55 -15.27 -0.67
N LEU A 98 -16.71 -15.38 -1.70
CA LEU A 98 -15.48 -16.17 -1.68
C LEU A 98 -14.53 -15.76 -0.54
N LEU A 99 -14.51 -14.48 -0.11
CA LEU A 99 -13.69 -14.07 1.03
C LEU A 99 -14.11 -14.82 2.31
N ALA A 100 -15.40 -14.91 2.57
CA ALA A 100 -15.91 -15.64 3.74
C ALA A 100 -15.59 -17.14 3.67
N GLU A 101 -15.71 -17.76 2.48
CA GLU A 101 -15.38 -19.17 2.27
C GLU A 101 -13.90 -19.44 2.53
N LEU A 102 -13.00 -18.63 1.94
CA LEU A 102 -11.56 -18.79 2.09
C LEU A 102 -11.11 -18.59 3.55
N THR A 103 -11.70 -17.63 4.26
CA THR A 103 -11.31 -17.29 5.63
C THR A 103 -12.06 -18.06 6.71
N ALA A 104 -12.96 -19.00 6.34
CA ALA A 104 -13.76 -19.79 7.28
C ALA A 104 -12.91 -20.58 8.29
N ALA A 105 -11.72 -21.04 7.90
CA ALA A 105 -10.77 -21.72 8.78
C ALA A 105 -9.88 -20.75 9.60
N GLY A 106 -10.17 -19.45 9.52
CA GLY A 106 -9.39 -18.37 10.14
C GLY A 106 -8.25 -17.88 9.27
N VAL A 107 -7.66 -16.76 9.70
CA VAL A 107 -6.48 -16.16 9.09
C VAL A 107 -5.38 -15.99 10.13
N LYS A 108 -4.12 -15.92 9.68
CA LYS A 108 -2.95 -15.66 10.52
C LYS A 108 -2.12 -14.52 9.96
N SER A 109 -1.44 -13.79 10.83
CA SER A 109 -0.43 -12.82 10.40
C SER A 109 0.72 -13.52 9.69
N VAL A 110 1.14 -13.01 8.53
CA VAL A 110 2.20 -13.62 7.72
C VAL A 110 3.43 -12.74 7.58
N CYS A 111 3.25 -11.43 7.59
CA CYS A 111 4.32 -10.43 7.50
C CYS A 111 3.75 -9.04 7.79
N GLY A 112 4.60 -8.01 7.75
CA GLY A 112 4.14 -6.64 8.00
C GLY A 112 5.12 -5.57 7.57
N ALA A 113 4.77 -4.33 7.90
CA ALA A 113 5.58 -3.15 7.67
C ALA A 113 5.35 -2.12 8.79
N ARG A 114 6.42 -1.47 9.23
CA ARG A 114 6.38 -0.30 10.12
C ARG A 114 7.14 0.83 9.45
N PHE A 115 6.49 1.96 9.23
CA PHE A 115 7.11 3.07 8.52
C PHE A 115 6.46 4.40 8.86
N THR A 116 7.18 5.46 8.58
CA THR A 116 6.63 6.81 8.56
C THR A 116 6.31 7.19 7.12
N ARG A 117 5.14 7.72 6.89
CA ARG A 117 4.69 8.32 5.64
C ARG A 117 4.68 9.83 5.77
N LEU A 118 5.27 10.51 4.80
CA LEU A 118 5.04 11.94 4.58
C LEU A 118 4.14 12.06 3.35
N ALA A 119 2.87 12.41 3.54
CA ALA A 119 1.88 12.53 2.46
C ALA A 119 1.65 14.00 2.11
N CYS A 120 1.58 14.33 0.82
CA CYS A 120 1.29 15.67 0.34
C CYS A 120 0.39 15.61 -0.88
N ARG A 121 -0.66 16.46 -0.89
CA ARG A 121 -1.49 16.67 -2.08
C ARG A 121 -0.75 17.52 -3.08
N VAL A 122 -0.78 17.08 -4.34
CA VAL A 122 -0.20 17.75 -5.49
C VAL A 122 -1.23 17.84 -6.62
N ALA A 123 -1.11 18.86 -7.45
CA ALA A 123 -2.04 19.11 -8.55
C ALA A 123 -1.27 19.19 -9.88
N PRO A 124 -0.85 18.06 -10.47
CA PRO A 124 -0.38 18.04 -11.86
C PRO A 124 -1.46 18.60 -12.78
N GLU A 125 -1.06 19.22 -13.90
CA GLU A 125 -2.02 19.80 -14.84
C GLU A 125 -3.06 18.75 -15.29
N GLY A 126 -4.33 18.99 -15.00
CA GLY A 126 -5.45 18.11 -15.33
C GLY A 126 -5.69 16.95 -14.34
N ALA A 127 -5.04 16.93 -13.19
CA ALA A 127 -5.25 15.89 -12.16
C ALA A 127 -5.02 16.42 -10.74
N GLU A 128 -5.55 15.68 -9.78
CA GLU A 128 -5.16 15.73 -8.37
C GLU A 128 -4.51 14.40 -8.00
N ALA A 129 -3.38 14.45 -7.31
CA ALA A 129 -2.66 13.29 -6.85
C ALA A 129 -2.17 13.46 -5.41
N GLU A 130 -1.74 12.38 -4.82
CA GLU A 130 -1.02 12.38 -3.55
C GLU A 130 0.36 11.79 -3.79
N ILE A 131 1.39 12.49 -3.35
CA ILE A 131 2.73 11.93 -3.23
C ILE A 131 2.92 11.47 -1.78
N ALA A 132 3.37 10.24 -1.61
CA ALA A 132 3.75 9.67 -0.32
C ALA A 132 5.21 9.27 -0.34
N LEU A 133 5.94 9.75 0.68
CA LEU A 133 7.34 9.44 0.92
C LEU A 133 7.40 8.51 2.13
N ASP A 134 7.68 7.23 1.91
CA ASP A 134 7.66 6.18 2.92
C ASP A 134 9.06 5.73 3.29
N ALA A 135 9.37 5.67 4.58
CA ALA A 135 10.62 5.12 5.09
C ALA A 135 10.39 4.28 6.34
N GLY A 136 10.97 3.09 6.39
CA GLY A 136 10.83 2.20 7.53
C GLY A 136 11.36 0.80 7.28
N VAL A 137 10.67 -0.20 7.84
CA VAL A 137 11.05 -1.61 7.75
C VAL A 137 9.89 -2.50 7.32
N LEU A 138 10.19 -3.45 6.47
CA LEU A 138 9.37 -4.63 6.20
C LEU A 138 9.81 -5.73 7.15
N PHE A 139 8.89 -6.56 7.64
CA PHE A 139 9.24 -7.68 8.51
C PHE A 139 8.44 -8.95 8.17
N GLY A 140 9.07 -10.09 8.36
CA GLY A 140 8.45 -11.40 8.14
C GLY A 140 9.42 -12.54 8.39
N GLY A 141 8.95 -13.68 8.88
CA GLY A 141 9.78 -14.86 9.15
C GLY A 141 10.95 -14.60 10.10
N GLY A 142 10.81 -13.68 11.06
CA GLY A 142 11.87 -13.28 11.99
C GLY A 142 12.97 -12.41 11.37
N ARG A 143 12.75 -11.89 10.15
CA ARG A 143 13.70 -11.00 9.43
C ARG A 143 13.13 -9.62 9.30
N GLU A 144 14.02 -8.63 9.14
CA GLU A 144 13.67 -7.25 8.83
C GLU A 144 14.46 -6.75 7.62
N LEU A 145 13.83 -5.88 6.81
CA LEU A 145 14.41 -5.24 5.64
C LEU A 145 14.05 -3.76 5.64
N ALA A 146 15.04 -2.88 5.75
CA ALA A 146 14.82 -1.46 5.61
C ALA A 146 14.38 -1.11 4.19
N PHE A 147 13.46 -0.14 4.05
CA PHE A 147 13.02 0.36 2.76
C PHE A 147 12.78 1.85 2.79
N ALA A 148 12.91 2.47 1.63
CA ALA A 148 12.39 3.79 1.34
C ALA A 148 11.74 3.73 -0.05
N GLU A 149 10.58 4.36 -0.21
CA GLU A 149 9.87 4.40 -1.49
C GLU A 149 9.05 5.67 -1.65
N VAL A 150 8.77 6.00 -2.90
CA VAL A 150 7.86 7.07 -3.31
C VAL A 150 6.66 6.42 -3.96
N GLU A 151 5.47 6.77 -3.48
CA GLU A 151 4.19 6.42 -4.14
C GLU A 151 3.56 7.71 -4.69
N VAL A 152 2.98 7.61 -5.87
CA VAL A 152 2.18 8.67 -6.48
C VAL A 152 0.82 8.08 -6.83
N GLU A 153 -0.21 8.50 -6.11
CA GLU A 153 -1.58 7.98 -6.24
C GLU A 153 -2.48 9.02 -6.90
N LEU A 154 -3.19 8.61 -7.94
CA LEU A 154 -4.24 9.43 -8.57
C LEU A 154 -5.45 9.54 -7.63
N LYS A 155 -5.86 10.78 -7.31
CA LYS A 155 -7.07 11.02 -6.53
C LYS A 155 -8.24 11.45 -7.41
N SER A 156 -8.00 12.26 -8.44
CA SER A 156 -9.00 12.63 -9.44
C SER A 156 -8.35 13.15 -10.73
N GLY A 157 -9.09 13.11 -11.85
CA GLY A 157 -8.64 13.66 -13.12
C GLY A 157 -7.89 12.68 -14.01
N SER A 158 -6.86 13.15 -14.72
CA SER A 158 -6.17 12.41 -15.78
C SER A 158 -5.07 11.49 -15.25
N GLU A 159 -5.20 10.19 -15.48
CA GLU A 159 -4.13 9.21 -15.22
C GLU A 159 -2.86 9.57 -16.02
N ALA A 160 -3.00 9.98 -17.29
CA ALA A 160 -1.86 10.36 -18.13
C ALA A 160 -1.08 11.55 -17.54
N ALA A 161 -1.75 12.52 -16.93
CA ALA A 161 -1.11 13.65 -16.26
C ALA A 161 -0.28 13.19 -15.05
N VAL A 162 -0.82 12.28 -14.24
CA VAL A 162 -0.11 11.72 -13.08
C VAL A 162 1.08 10.89 -13.52
N VAL A 163 0.94 10.08 -14.58
CA VAL A 163 2.06 9.31 -15.15
C VAL A 163 3.17 10.23 -15.64
N ALA A 164 2.85 11.29 -16.37
CA ALA A 164 3.85 12.25 -16.87
C ALA A 164 4.58 12.95 -15.73
N TRP A 165 3.86 13.39 -14.70
CA TRP A 165 4.44 14.03 -13.52
C TRP A 165 5.33 13.08 -12.72
N ALA A 166 4.89 11.84 -12.49
CA ALA A 166 5.67 10.82 -11.78
C ALA A 166 6.94 10.42 -12.56
N GLN A 167 6.87 10.35 -13.90
CA GLN A 167 8.04 10.12 -14.74
C GLN A 167 9.02 11.29 -14.69
N ASP A 168 8.56 12.53 -14.55
CA ASP A 168 9.44 13.68 -14.32
C ASP A 168 10.18 13.55 -12.97
N LEU A 169 9.47 13.22 -11.90
CA LEU A 169 10.11 12.93 -10.60
C LEU A 169 11.13 11.80 -10.73
N GLN A 170 10.76 10.71 -11.42
CA GLN A 170 11.66 9.57 -11.65
C GLN A 170 12.98 10.01 -12.29
N ARG A 171 12.92 10.83 -13.34
CA ARG A 171 14.12 11.33 -14.05
C ARG A 171 14.95 12.27 -13.16
N ARG A 172 14.29 13.21 -12.48
CA ARG A 172 14.97 14.24 -11.66
C ARG A 172 15.73 13.66 -10.47
N PHE A 173 15.21 12.58 -9.89
CA PHE A 173 15.75 11.97 -8.67
C PHE A 173 16.34 10.58 -8.89
N ASP A 174 16.50 10.14 -10.16
CA ASP A 174 17.00 8.81 -10.56
C ASP A 174 16.32 7.66 -9.80
N LEU A 175 14.98 7.74 -9.66
CA LEU A 175 14.21 6.73 -8.97
C LEU A 175 14.10 5.48 -9.86
N LYS A 176 13.99 4.31 -9.21
CA LYS A 176 13.78 3.03 -9.92
C LYS A 176 12.35 2.56 -9.69
N PRO A 177 11.60 2.14 -10.75
CA PRO A 177 10.28 1.56 -10.56
C PRO A 177 10.32 0.40 -9.57
N GLU A 178 9.35 0.36 -8.64
CA GLU A 178 9.19 -0.75 -7.69
C GLU A 178 7.92 -1.54 -8.03
N PRO A 179 8.04 -2.65 -8.77
CA PRO A 179 6.89 -3.42 -9.21
C PRO A 179 6.23 -4.23 -8.10
N LYS A 180 6.97 -4.52 -7.01
CA LYS A 180 6.44 -5.31 -5.91
C LYS A 180 5.79 -4.39 -4.86
N SER A 181 4.62 -4.80 -4.36
CA SER A 181 4.01 -4.14 -3.20
C SER A 181 4.80 -4.39 -1.91
N LYS A 182 4.61 -3.55 -0.89
CA LYS A 182 5.13 -3.79 0.48
C LYS A 182 4.77 -5.20 0.97
N PHE A 183 3.51 -5.62 0.75
CA PHE A 183 3.05 -6.97 1.07
C PHE A 183 3.90 -8.05 0.37
N ARG A 184 4.10 -7.95 -0.95
CA ARG A 184 4.85 -8.96 -1.69
C ARG A 184 6.30 -9.05 -1.22
N ARG A 185 6.96 -7.91 -1.02
CA ARG A 185 8.35 -7.85 -0.50
C ARG A 185 8.45 -8.43 0.92
N ALA A 186 7.52 -8.09 1.81
CA ALA A 186 7.49 -8.62 3.16
C ALA A 186 7.18 -10.13 3.19
N LEU A 187 6.35 -10.62 2.27
CA LEU A 187 6.05 -12.05 2.15
C LEU A 187 7.25 -12.83 1.59
N ASP A 188 7.96 -12.28 0.58
CA ASP A 188 9.19 -12.86 0.05
C ASP A 188 10.25 -12.94 1.17
N LEU A 189 10.42 -11.88 1.95
CA LEU A 189 11.29 -11.86 3.12
C LEU A 189 10.91 -12.96 4.15
N ALA A 190 9.62 -13.15 4.41
CA ALA A 190 9.13 -14.17 5.33
C ALA A 190 9.47 -15.59 4.85
N LYS A 191 9.53 -15.81 3.54
CA LYS A 191 9.90 -17.09 2.92
C LYS A 191 11.41 -17.27 2.76
N GLY A 192 12.21 -16.21 2.88
CA GLY A 192 13.65 -16.24 2.66
C GLY A 192 14.04 -16.19 1.17
N GLU A 193 13.18 -15.60 0.35
CA GLU A 193 13.37 -15.36 -1.09
C GLU A 193 14.01 -14.01 -1.34
#